data_f2fa1fff815ab4a3b31028e120ddfeba
#
_entry.id   f2fa1fff815ab4a3b31028e120ddfeba
#
_cell.length_a   1.000
_cell.length_b   1.000
_cell.length_c   1.000
_cell.angle_alpha   90.00
_cell.angle_beta   90.00
_cell.angle_gamma   90.00
#
_symmetry.space_group_name_H-M   'P 1'
#
loop_
_entity.id
_entity.type
_entity.pdbx_description
1 polymer ?
#
loop_
_entity_poly.entity_id
_entity_poly.type
_entity_poly.pdbx_seq_one_letter_code
_entity_poly.pdbx_strand_id
1 'polypeptide(L)'
;KVAGFETTDRRDFYDLAVGNVPFGNYKVSDKPYDKLGFSIHNYFFAKALDQVRPGGVVAFVTSRYTMDSKNSDARRYMAQRAELLGAIRLPNDAFKKNAGTEVVSDILFLQKRDHPIDIVPEWVNLDRTEEGHTMNSYFVAHPEMVLGDTVEESTAYGMDITVRPIEGMELSELLKEAVSHIQGTYQAVELPEADKGKEIETIPATPDVKNFSYTVVDGNVYFRENSLMRRVDLNEKAKDRVMGMVELRGIVNELIEYQLEDYPDEMITQKQAELNDAYDAFAAK
;
A
#
# COMPACT_ATOMS: atom_id res chain seq x y z
N LYS A 1 9.73 10.09 13.42
CA LYS A 1 8.58 10.95 13.74
C LYS A 1 7.43 10.05 14.19
N VAL A 2 6.88 10.25 15.36
CA VAL A 2 5.65 9.58 15.80
C VAL A 2 4.48 10.39 15.27
N ALA A 3 3.68 9.78 14.41
CA ALA A 3 2.50 10.42 13.82
C ALA A 3 1.46 9.34 13.48
N GLY A 4 0.21 9.71 13.41
CA GLY A 4 -0.82 8.81 12.91
C GLY A 4 -0.58 8.45 11.45
N PHE A 5 -0.90 7.22 11.06
CA PHE A 5 -0.67 6.74 9.70
C PHE A 5 -1.49 7.54 8.67
N GLU A 6 -2.65 8.05 9.08
CA GLU A 6 -3.52 8.93 8.28
C GLU A 6 -2.83 10.23 7.86
N THR A 7 -1.83 10.70 8.63
CA THR A 7 -1.10 11.94 8.33
C THR A 7 0.06 11.75 7.35
N THR A 8 0.31 10.51 6.88
CA THR A 8 1.36 10.23 5.91
C THR A 8 0.79 10.30 4.49
N ASP A 9 1.49 10.98 3.59
CA ASP A 9 1.08 11.10 2.17
C ASP A 9 2.29 11.00 1.24
N ARG A 10 2.91 9.82 1.22
CA ARG A 10 4.05 9.52 0.35
C ARG A 10 3.65 8.40 -0.60
N ARG A 11 3.20 8.75 -1.79
CA ARG A 11 2.76 7.77 -2.80
C ARG A 11 3.93 7.23 -3.60
N ASP A 12 3.88 5.91 -3.89
CA ASP A 12 4.88 5.22 -4.72
C ASP A 12 6.32 5.50 -4.27
N PHE A 13 6.57 5.54 -2.95
CA PHE A 13 7.83 6.02 -2.40
C PHE A 13 8.67 4.93 -1.73
N TYR A 14 8.06 4.08 -0.92
CA TYR A 14 8.79 3.10 -0.11
C TYR A 14 9.01 1.79 -0.87
N ASP A 15 10.15 1.14 -0.65
CA ASP A 15 10.41 -0.21 -1.15
C ASP A 15 9.66 -1.27 -0.35
N LEU A 16 9.46 -1.00 0.95
CA LEU A 16 8.91 -1.96 1.89
C LEU A 16 8.06 -1.24 2.95
N ALA A 17 6.90 -1.80 3.24
CA ALA A 17 6.08 -1.47 4.40
C ALA A 17 5.92 -2.72 5.27
N VAL A 18 6.43 -2.67 6.50
CA VAL A 18 6.36 -3.77 7.47
C VAL A 18 5.70 -3.28 8.75
N GLY A 19 4.82 -4.07 9.32
CA GLY A 19 4.21 -3.71 10.59
C GLY A 19 3.24 -4.72 11.14
N ASN A 20 2.84 -4.49 12.39
CA ASN A 20 1.70 -5.12 13.02
C ASN A 20 0.58 -4.07 13.02
N VAL A 21 -0.44 -4.28 12.19
CA VAL A 21 -1.54 -3.32 12.08
C VAL A 21 -2.45 -3.39 13.30
N PRO A 22 -3.07 -2.26 13.68
CA PRO A 22 -3.96 -2.26 14.83
C PRO A 22 -5.17 -3.17 14.61
N PHE A 23 -5.53 -3.90 15.67
CA PHE A 23 -6.76 -4.69 15.71
C PHE A 23 -7.79 -3.93 16.54
N GLY A 24 -9.00 -3.82 16.06
CA GLY A 24 -10.04 -3.15 16.80
C GLY A 24 -11.23 -2.72 15.95
N ASN A 25 -12.30 -2.35 16.65
CA ASN A 25 -13.53 -1.89 16.02
C ASN A 25 -13.62 -0.36 16.08
N TYR A 26 -12.58 0.32 15.56
CA TYR A 26 -12.56 1.77 15.40
C TYR A 26 -12.13 2.13 13.98
N LYS A 27 -12.39 3.36 13.59
CA LYS A 27 -12.02 3.91 12.28
C LYS A 27 -11.13 5.13 12.47
N VAL A 28 -10.26 5.34 11.51
CA VAL A 28 -9.48 6.55 11.34
C VAL A 28 -10.11 7.32 10.19
N SER A 29 -10.24 8.64 10.30
CA SER A 29 -10.68 9.48 9.20
C SER A 29 -9.50 9.80 8.31
N ASP A 30 -9.60 9.37 7.06
CA ASP A 30 -8.62 9.66 6.01
C ASP A 30 -9.40 9.80 4.69
N LYS A 31 -9.67 11.03 4.28
CA LYS A 31 -10.59 11.38 3.18
C LYS A 31 -10.45 10.50 1.92
N PRO A 32 -9.24 10.20 1.41
CA PRO A 32 -9.07 9.34 0.23
C PRO A 32 -9.61 7.91 0.40
N TYR A 33 -9.66 7.41 1.65
CA TYR A 33 -9.99 6.02 1.98
C TYR A 33 -11.35 5.86 2.68
N ASP A 34 -11.93 6.95 3.23
CA ASP A 34 -13.18 6.91 4.00
C ASP A 34 -14.32 6.24 3.23
N LYS A 35 -14.42 6.52 1.92
CA LYS A 35 -15.43 5.91 1.04
C LYS A 35 -15.31 4.41 0.85
N LEU A 36 -14.16 3.80 1.15
CA LEU A 36 -13.97 2.36 1.06
C LEU A 36 -14.70 1.61 2.18
N GLY A 37 -14.98 2.27 3.30
CA GLY A 37 -15.68 1.68 4.44
C GLY A 37 -14.95 0.53 5.12
N PHE A 38 -13.63 0.41 4.89
CA PHE A 38 -12.81 -0.69 5.39
C PHE A 38 -12.67 -0.66 6.92
N SER A 39 -12.44 -1.84 7.52
CA SER A 39 -11.98 -1.95 8.90
C SER A 39 -10.59 -1.33 9.04
N ILE A 40 -10.18 -1.03 10.29
CA ILE A 40 -8.89 -0.38 10.55
C ILE A 40 -7.72 -1.16 9.92
N HIS A 41 -7.67 -2.48 10.09
CA HIS A 41 -6.60 -3.29 9.53
C HIS A 41 -6.60 -3.30 7.98
N ASN A 42 -7.77 -3.34 7.33
CA ASN A 42 -7.88 -3.29 5.87
C ASN A 42 -7.53 -1.90 5.31
N TYR A 43 -7.84 -0.83 6.04
CA TYR A 43 -7.39 0.53 5.73
C TYR A 43 -5.86 0.63 5.67
N PHE A 44 -5.15 0.00 6.63
CA PHE A 44 -3.69 0.02 6.64
C PHE A 44 -3.11 -0.62 5.37
N PHE A 45 -3.67 -1.73 4.90
CA PHE A 45 -3.26 -2.33 3.63
C PHE A 45 -3.53 -1.41 2.44
N ALA A 46 -4.71 -0.81 2.36
CA ALA A 46 -5.06 0.07 1.26
C ALA A 46 -4.08 1.24 1.16
N LYS A 47 -3.80 1.90 2.28
CA LYS A 47 -2.88 3.04 2.33
C LYS A 47 -1.43 2.63 2.12
N ALA A 48 -0.97 1.52 2.71
CA ALA A 48 0.40 1.04 2.51
C ALA A 48 0.68 0.68 1.05
N LEU A 49 -0.30 0.06 0.36
CA LEU A 49 -0.19 -0.24 -1.07
C LEU A 49 -0.08 1.02 -1.93
N ASP A 50 -0.70 2.13 -1.52
CA ASP A 50 -0.51 3.41 -2.22
C ASP A 50 0.87 4.02 -1.94
N GLN A 51 1.45 3.75 -0.77
CA GLN A 51 2.72 4.35 -0.35
C GLN A 51 3.96 3.58 -0.81
N VAL A 52 3.87 2.25 -0.97
CA VAL A 52 4.97 1.49 -1.57
C VAL A 52 5.02 1.75 -3.08
N ARG A 53 6.23 1.71 -3.64
CA ARG A 53 6.43 1.83 -5.09
C ARG A 53 5.93 0.57 -5.82
N PRO A 54 5.71 0.61 -7.14
CA PRO A 54 5.56 -0.60 -7.95
C PRO A 54 6.71 -1.58 -7.71
N GLY A 55 6.40 -2.87 -7.57
CA GLY A 55 7.37 -3.90 -7.17
C GLY A 55 7.76 -3.90 -5.70
N GLY A 56 7.36 -2.87 -4.93
CA GLY A 56 7.56 -2.81 -3.48
C GLY A 56 6.66 -3.80 -2.74
N VAL A 57 7.01 -4.14 -1.50
CA VAL A 57 6.34 -5.19 -0.72
C VAL A 57 5.68 -4.59 0.52
N VAL A 58 4.48 -5.06 0.80
CA VAL A 58 3.77 -4.85 2.07
C VAL A 58 3.75 -6.17 2.83
N ALA A 59 4.31 -6.20 4.04
CA ALA A 59 4.34 -7.38 4.90
C ALA A 59 3.75 -7.01 6.27
N PHE A 60 2.48 -7.34 6.49
CA PHE A 60 1.76 -6.97 7.70
C PHE A 60 1.24 -8.18 8.46
N VAL A 61 1.39 -8.10 9.80
CA VAL A 61 0.62 -8.91 10.74
C VAL A 61 -0.75 -8.27 10.89
N THR A 62 -1.81 -9.05 10.69
CA THR A 62 -3.20 -8.59 10.68
C THR A 62 -4.13 -9.59 11.35
N SER A 63 -5.35 -9.17 11.61
CA SER A 63 -6.41 -10.08 12.05
C SER A 63 -6.75 -11.10 10.95
N ARG A 64 -7.05 -12.35 11.34
CA ARG A 64 -7.53 -13.38 10.40
C ARG A 64 -8.73 -12.89 9.56
N TYR A 65 -9.52 -11.95 10.05
CA TYR A 65 -10.66 -11.40 9.33
C TYR A 65 -10.30 -10.60 8.07
N THR A 66 -9.04 -10.22 7.88
CA THR A 66 -8.57 -9.73 6.58
C THR A 66 -8.78 -10.80 5.50
N MET A 67 -8.44 -12.04 5.80
CA MET A 67 -8.56 -13.17 4.87
C MET A 67 -9.94 -13.84 4.95
N ASP A 68 -10.52 -14.03 6.14
CA ASP A 68 -11.70 -14.86 6.36
C ASP A 68 -13.05 -14.09 6.39
N SER A 69 -13.05 -12.77 6.27
CA SER A 69 -14.31 -12.02 6.23
C SER A 69 -15.20 -12.47 5.06
N LYS A 70 -16.51 -12.65 5.32
CA LYS A 70 -17.49 -12.93 4.26
C LYS A 70 -17.54 -11.83 3.20
N ASN A 71 -17.36 -10.56 3.62
CA ASN A 71 -17.18 -9.46 2.69
C ASN A 71 -15.78 -9.50 2.09
N SER A 72 -15.68 -9.64 0.76
CA SER A 72 -14.43 -9.74 0.01
C SER A 72 -13.92 -8.42 -0.55
N ASP A 73 -14.58 -7.29 -0.30
CA ASP A 73 -14.24 -6.00 -0.94
C ASP A 73 -12.79 -5.58 -0.70
N ALA A 74 -12.30 -5.73 0.54
CA ALA A 74 -10.92 -5.40 0.87
C ALA A 74 -9.91 -6.32 0.15
N ARG A 75 -10.18 -7.64 0.12
CA ARG A 75 -9.33 -8.60 -0.60
C ARG A 75 -9.32 -8.32 -2.10
N ARG A 76 -10.48 -8.02 -2.68
CA ARG A 76 -10.61 -7.61 -4.09
C ARG A 76 -9.81 -6.34 -4.38
N TYR A 77 -9.93 -5.34 -3.51
CA TYR A 77 -9.17 -4.09 -3.63
C TYR A 77 -7.65 -4.35 -3.62
N MET A 78 -7.17 -5.18 -2.68
CA MET A 78 -5.77 -5.56 -2.59
C MET A 78 -5.32 -6.37 -3.82
N ALA A 79 -6.10 -7.38 -4.24
CA ALA A 79 -5.77 -8.25 -5.37
C ALA A 79 -5.61 -7.51 -6.69
N GLN A 80 -6.43 -6.48 -6.90
CA GLN A 80 -6.33 -5.63 -8.09
C GLN A 80 -5.03 -4.82 -8.13
N ARG A 81 -4.46 -4.47 -6.97
CA ARG A 81 -3.29 -3.59 -6.81
C ARG A 81 -2.00 -4.32 -6.50
N ALA A 82 -2.08 -5.53 -6.00
CA ALA A 82 -0.93 -6.31 -5.56
C ALA A 82 -1.11 -7.79 -5.87
N GLU A 83 0.01 -8.48 -5.95
CA GLU A 83 0.08 -9.94 -5.98
C GLU A 83 0.26 -10.45 -4.55
N LEU A 84 -0.48 -11.49 -4.18
CA LEU A 84 -0.24 -12.20 -2.93
C LEU A 84 0.96 -13.12 -3.12
N LEU A 85 2.08 -12.80 -2.51
CA LEU A 85 3.28 -13.66 -2.51
C LEU A 85 3.10 -14.85 -1.58
N GLY A 86 2.30 -14.68 -0.53
CA GLY A 86 1.93 -15.70 0.42
C GLY A 86 1.29 -15.10 1.67
N ALA A 87 0.68 -15.99 2.46
CA ALA A 87 0.13 -15.65 3.77
C ALA A 87 0.44 -16.78 4.76
N ILE A 88 0.70 -16.41 6.02
CA ILE A 88 0.97 -17.36 7.10
C ILE A 88 -0.06 -17.14 8.19
N ARG A 89 -0.77 -18.17 8.61
CA ARG A 89 -1.70 -18.13 9.75
C ARG A 89 -1.04 -18.60 11.01
N LEU A 90 -1.02 -17.73 12.01
CA LEU A 90 -0.42 -17.98 13.32
C LEU A 90 -1.42 -18.62 14.28
N PRO A 91 -0.97 -19.47 15.22
CA PRO A 91 -1.82 -19.98 16.29
C PRO A 91 -2.26 -18.83 17.21
N ASN A 92 -3.37 -19.05 17.92
CA ASN A 92 -4.04 -18.04 18.74
C ASN A 92 -3.20 -17.52 19.92
N ASP A 93 -2.18 -18.26 20.34
CA ASP A 93 -1.28 -17.89 21.45
C ASP A 93 0.00 -17.16 21.00
N ALA A 94 0.19 -16.95 19.68
CA ALA A 94 1.40 -16.35 19.14
C ALA A 94 1.80 -15.01 19.82
N PHE A 95 0.82 -14.23 20.27
CA PHE A 95 1.02 -12.95 20.94
C PHE A 95 0.71 -12.97 22.44
N LYS A 96 0.36 -14.14 23.02
CA LYS A 96 -0.03 -14.27 24.43
C LYS A 96 1.05 -13.77 25.39
N LYS A 97 2.32 -14.15 25.16
CA LYS A 97 3.46 -13.75 25.99
C LYS A 97 3.76 -12.25 25.95
N ASN A 98 3.56 -11.62 24.79
CA ASN A 98 3.98 -10.23 24.53
C ASN A 98 2.84 -9.22 24.66
N ALA A 99 1.62 -9.61 24.32
CA ALA A 99 0.46 -8.70 24.30
C ALA A 99 -0.69 -9.17 25.20
N GLY A 100 -0.60 -10.34 25.83
CA GLY A 100 -1.65 -10.89 26.68
C GLY A 100 -2.95 -11.24 25.95
N THR A 101 -2.93 -11.32 24.62
CA THR A 101 -4.09 -11.62 23.77
C THR A 101 -3.98 -12.99 23.13
N GLU A 102 -5.10 -13.70 23.08
CA GLU A 102 -5.26 -14.96 22.36
C GLU A 102 -6.13 -14.71 21.11
N VAL A 103 -5.49 -14.45 19.99
CA VAL A 103 -6.18 -14.17 18.71
C VAL A 103 -5.45 -14.80 17.55
N VAL A 104 -6.19 -15.43 16.65
CA VAL A 104 -5.63 -15.91 15.39
C VAL A 104 -5.30 -14.71 14.53
N SER A 105 -4.07 -14.67 14.05
CA SER A 105 -3.54 -13.59 13.22
C SER A 105 -2.89 -14.15 11.98
N ASP A 106 -2.91 -13.38 10.90
CA ASP A 106 -2.27 -13.73 9.65
C ASP A 106 -1.11 -12.78 9.36
N ILE A 107 -0.05 -13.26 8.71
CA ILE A 107 0.99 -12.44 8.12
C ILE A 107 0.76 -12.50 6.61
N LEU A 108 0.51 -11.35 5.98
CA LEU A 108 0.30 -11.25 4.54
C LEU A 108 1.49 -10.58 3.88
N PHE A 109 1.93 -11.15 2.76
CA PHE A 109 2.99 -10.61 1.91
C PHE A 109 2.41 -10.25 0.56
N LEU A 110 2.36 -8.96 0.26
CA LEU A 110 1.78 -8.41 -0.97
C LEU A 110 2.84 -7.63 -1.75
N GLN A 111 3.01 -7.93 -3.04
CA GLN A 111 3.87 -7.16 -3.92
C GLN A 111 3.04 -6.25 -4.81
N LYS A 112 3.28 -4.94 -4.76
CA LYS A 112 2.54 -3.96 -5.54
C LYS A 112 2.76 -4.14 -7.03
N ARG A 113 1.68 -4.13 -7.81
CA ARG A 113 1.69 -4.12 -9.27
C ARG A 113 2.04 -2.72 -9.82
N ASP A 114 2.51 -2.66 -11.05
CA ASP A 114 2.79 -1.39 -11.75
C ASP A 114 1.51 -0.56 -11.92
N HIS A 115 0.39 -1.21 -12.16
CA HIS A 115 -0.93 -0.60 -12.29
C HIS A 115 -2.01 -1.55 -11.80
N PRO A 116 -3.14 -1.03 -11.33
CA PRO A 116 -4.29 -1.87 -10.96
C PRO A 116 -4.83 -2.63 -12.18
N ILE A 117 -5.15 -3.91 -11.97
CA ILE A 117 -5.76 -4.78 -12.99
C ILE A 117 -7.10 -5.30 -12.48
N ASP A 118 -8.03 -5.54 -13.39
CA ASP A 118 -9.31 -6.15 -13.05
C ASP A 118 -9.18 -7.67 -13.01
N ILE A 119 -8.77 -8.18 -11.84
CA ILE A 119 -8.56 -9.60 -11.58
C ILE A 119 -9.18 -9.98 -10.24
N VAL A 120 -9.71 -11.20 -10.18
CA VAL A 120 -10.24 -11.80 -8.95
C VAL A 120 -9.60 -13.18 -8.77
N PRO A 121 -8.36 -13.25 -8.24
CA PRO A 121 -7.71 -14.52 -7.94
C PRO A 121 -8.46 -15.28 -6.84
N GLU A 122 -8.23 -16.58 -6.74
CA GLU A 122 -8.96 -17.47 -5.83
C GLU A 122 -8.89 -17.02 -4.37
N TRP A 123 -7.75 -16.53 -3.90
CA TRP A 123 -7.56 -16.06 -2.51
C TRP A 123 -8.48 -14.88 -2.11
N VAL A 124 -9.18 -14.27 -3.04
CA VAL A 124 -10.23 -13.29 -2.73
C VAL A 124 -11.45 -13.95 -2.10
N ASN A 125 -11.67 -15.24 -2.36
CA ASN A 125 -12.84 -15.99 -1.95
C ASN A 125 -12.57 -16.82 -0.68
N LEU A 126 -13.65 -17.34 -0.10
CA LEU A 126 -13.61 -18.34 0.94
C LEU A 126 -13.90 -19.71 0.33
N ASP A 127 -13.38 -20.76 0.97
CA ASP A 127 -13.61 -22.14 0.62
C ASP A 127 -13.77 -22.98 1.89
N ARG A 128 -13.95 -24.29 1.75
CA ARG A 128 -14.11 -25.23 2.85
C ARG A 128 -12.96 -26.23 2.90
N THR A 129 -12.45 -26.47 4.09
CA THR A 129 -11.51 -27.57 4.34
C THR A 129 -12.22 -28.92 4.23
N GLU A 130 -11.46 -30.00 4.21
CA GLU A 130 -12.02 -31.39 4.21
C GLU A 130 -12.87 -31.65 5.47
N GLU A 131 -12.55 -31.03 6.61
CA GLU A 131 -13.31 -31.11 7.86
C GLU A 131 -14.57 -30.23 7.84
N GLY A 132 -14.76 -29.42 6.78
CA GLY A 132 -15.94 -28.58 6.60
C GLY A 132 -15.83 -27.17 7.18
N HIS A 133 -14.67 -26.77 7.69
CA HIS A 133 -14.43 -25.40 8.17
C HIS A 133 -14.35 -24.41 7.01
N THR A 134 -14.96 -23.25 7.19
CA THR A 134 -14.89 -22.17 6.18
C THR A 134 -13.74 -21.23 6.50
N MET A 135 -12.78 -21.09 5.59
CA MET A 135 -11.68 -20.17 5.67
C MET A 135 -11.30 -19.63 4.29
N ASN A 136 -10.30 -18.79 4.23
CA ASN A 136 -9.82 -18.28 2.94
C ASN A 136 -9.31 -19.41 2.05
N SER A 137 -9.65 -19.37 0.76
CA SER A 137 -9.26 -20.41 -0.22
C SER A 137 -7.75 -20.59 -0.31
N TYR A 138 -6.95 -19.53 -0.03
CA TYR A 138 -5.50 -19.66 0.05
C TYR A 138 -5.06 -20.69 1.10
N PHE A 139 -5.61 -20.61 2.32
CA PHE A 139 -5.26 -21.54 3.40
C PHE A 139 -5.85 -22.95 3.19
N VAL A 140 -6.94 -23.06 2.45
CA VAL A 140 -7.47 -24.38 2.03
C VAL A 140 -6.53 -25.03 1.02
N ALA A 141 -5.99 -24.26 0.08
CA ALA A 141 -5.04 -24.74 -0.92
C ALA A 141 -3.61 -24.95 -0.36
N HIS A 142 -3.27 -24.24 0.73
CA HIS A 142 -1.96 -24.24 1.36
C HIS A 142 -2.06 -24.51 2.87
N PRO A 143 -2.46 -25.72 3.28
CA PRO A 143 -2.61 -26.06 4.70
C PRO A 143 -1.29 -25.97 5.49
N GLU A 144 -0.15 -26.14 4.83
CA GLU A 144 1.19 -25.96 5.40
C GLU A 144 1.47 -24.54 5.87
N MET A 145 0.69 -23.56 5.40
CA MET A 145 0.78 -22.17 5.82
C MET A 145 -0.05 -21.83 7.07
N VAL A 146 -0.79 -22.81 7.61
CA VAL A 146 -1.52 -22.71 8.89
C VAL A 146 -0.69 -23.37 9.98
N LEU A 147 -0.10 -22.56 10.87
CA LEU A 147 0.90 -23.01 11.85
C LEU A 147 0.27 -23.52 13.14
N GLY A 148 -0.73 -24.39 13.04
CA GLY A 148 -1.41 -24.96 14.18
C GLY A 148 -2.60 -25.82 13.77
N ASP A 149 -3.26 -26.42 14.78
CA ASP A 149 -4.44 -27.23 14.58
C ASP A 149 -5.70 -26.37 14.51
N THR A 150 -6.42 -26.46 13.38
CA THR A 150 -7.70 -25.78 13.21
C THR A 150 -8.78 -26.50 13.97
N VAL A 151 -9.42 -25.83 14.93
CA VAL A 151 -10.47 -26.40 15.78
C VAL A 151 -11.66 -25.44 15.91
N GLU A 152 -12.85 -25.99 16.16
CA GLU A 152 -14.02 -25.19 16.54
C GLU A 152 -14.05 -24.96 18.05
N GLU A 153 -14.28 -23.71 18.44
CA GLU A 153 -14.46 -23.32 19.83
C GLU A 153 -15.76 -22.54 20.04
N SER A 154 -16.37 -22.75 21.20
CA SER A 154 -17.53 -21.96 21.61
C SER A 154 -17.07 -20.61 22.12
N THR A 155 -17.54 -19.55 21.48
CA THR A 155 -17.28 -18.15 21.88
C THR A 155 -18.55 -17.49 22.38
N ALA A 156 -18.45 -16.30 22.94
CA ALA A 156 -19.60 -15.50 23.36
C ALA A 156 -20.58 -15.17 22.20
N TYR A 157 -20.12 -15.35 20.95
CA TYR A 157 -20.87 -15.05 19.72
C TYR A 157 -21.29 -16.32 18.94
N GLY A 158 -21.08 -17.50 19.51
CA GLY A 158 -21.36 -18.80 18.87
C GLY A 158 -20.10 -19.62 18.59
N MET A 159 -20.26 -20.69 17.81
CA MET A 159 -19.12 -21.49 17.36
C MET A 159 -18.28 -20.71 16.37
N ASP A 160 -16.97 -20.66 16.61
CA ASP A 160 -16.01 -20.01 15.73
C ASP A 160 -14.75 -20.87 15.59
N ILE A 161 -14.02 -20.67 14.50
CA ILE A 161 -12.80 -21.40 14.21
C ILE A 161 -11.62 -20.70 14.88
N THR A 162 -10.78 -21.46 15.56
CA THR A 162 -9.49 -21.00 16.06
C THR A 162 -8.36 -21.90 15.59
N VAL A 163 -7.13 -21.45 15.72
CA VAL A 163 -5.92 -22.24 15.45
C VAL A 163 -5.15 -22.40 16.74
N ARG A 164 -5.02 -23.62 17.22
CA ARG A 164 -4.26 -23.94 18.43
C ARG A 164 -2.81 -24.29 18.10
N PRO A 165 -1.85 -23.96 18.98
CA PRO A 165 -0.47 -24.38 18.77
C PRO A 165 -0.36 -25.92 18.75
N ILE A 166 0.52 -26.45 17.91
CA ILE A 166 0.81 -27.89 17.85
C ILE A 166 1.65 -28.23 19.08
N GLU A 167 1.20 -29.23 19.85
CA GLU A 167 1.91 -29.66 21.05
C GLU A 167 3.32 -30.20 20.70
N GLY A 168 4.33 -29.71 21.39
CA GLY A 168 5.73 -30.11 21.21
C GLY A 168 6.45 -29.48 19.99
N MET A 169 5.81 -28.58 19.25
CA MET A 169 6.44 -27.84 18.16
C MET A 169 6.66 -26.37 18.53
N GLU A 170 7.83 -25.86 18.19
CA GLU A 170 8.15 -24.45 18.41
C GLU A 170 7.68 -23.60 17.24
N LEU A 171 6.92 -22.53 17.50
CA LEU A 171 6.42 -21.61 16.48
C LEU A 171 7.52 -21.06 15.59
N SER A 172 8.73 -20.84 16.15
CA SER A 172 9.87 -20.33 15.38
C SER A 172 10.35 -21.28 14.28
N GLU A 173 10.25 -22.58 14.50
CA GLU A 173 10.62 -23.58 13.49
C GLU A 173 9.53 -23.68 12.40
N LEU A 174 8.26 -23.70 12.79
CA LEU A 174 7.13 -23.67 11.86
C LEU A 174 7.17 -22.40 10.98
N LEU A 175 7.50 -21.23 11.55
CA LEU A 175 7.65 -19.99 10.80
C LEU A 175 8.80 -20.06 9.78
N LYS A 176 9.94 -20.64 10.14
CA LYS A 176 11.07 -20.81 9.19
C LYS A 176 10.67 -21.65 7.99
N GLU A 177 9.94 -22.73 8.24
CA GLU A 177 9.44 -23.59 7.17
C GLU A 177 8.43 -22.84 6.29
N ALA A 178 7.40 -22.22 6.89
CA ALA A 178 6.38 -21.48 6.15
C ALA A 178 6.98 -20.35 5.30
N VAL A 179 7.95 -19.59 5.83
CA VAL A 179 8.64 -18.53 5.08
C VAL A 179 9.37 -19.09 3.86
N SER A 180 9.87 -20.33 3.90
CA SER A 180 10.55 -20.94 2.75
C SER A 180 9.62 -21.19 1.55
N HIS A 181 8.32 -21.26 1.77
CA HIS A 181 7.30 -21.39 0.73
C HIS A 181 6.92 -20.05 0.09
N ILE A 182 7.27 -18.92 0.72
CA ILE A 182 6.96 -17.60 0.17
C ILE A 182 7.98 -17.26 -0.91
N GLN A 183 7.48 -17.07 -2.12
CA GLN A 183 8.30 -16.73 -3.26
C GLN A 183 8.00 -15.30 -3.69
N GLY A 184 9.01 -14.46 -3.71
CA GLY A 184 8.93 -13.09 -4.21
C GLY A 184 10.21 -12.75 -4.96
N THR A 185 10.07 -11.97 -6.02
CA THR A 185 11.23 -11.44 -6.75
C THR A 185 11.41 -9.98 -6.39
N TYR A 186 12.57 -9.64 -5.80
CA TYR A 186 12.92 -8.24 -5.62
C TYR A 186 13.07 -7.58 -6.99
N GLN A 187 12.21 -6.61 -7.25
CA GLN A 187 12.32 -5.77 -8.44
C GLN A 187 13.19 -4.57 -8.07
N ALA A 188 14.47 -4.62 -8.47
CA ALA A 188 15.34 -3.47 -8.34
C ALA A 188 14.74 -2.28 -9.11
N VAL A 189 14.94 -1.07 -8.59
CA VAL A 189 14.72 0.13 -9.40
C VAL A 189 15.77 0.08 -10.50
N GLU A 190 15.36 -0.26 -11.71
CA GLU A 190 16.22 -0.11 -12.88
C GLU A 190 16.41 1.39 -13.09
N LEU A 191 17.59 1.89 -12.69
CA LEU A 191 18.04 3.18 -13.18
C LEU A 191 18.20 3.01 -14.69
N PRO A 192 17.59 3.88 -15.53
CA PRO A 192 17.85 3.84 -16.97
C PRO A 192 19.36 3.77 -17.15
N GLU A 193 19.82 2.83 -17.99
CA GLU A 193 21.25 2.77 -18.33
C GLU A 193 21.64 4.18 -18.75
N ALA A 194 22.46 4.83 -17.93
CA ALA A 194 23.02 6.12 -18.27
C ALA A 194 23.65 5.97 -19.65
N ASP A 195 23.30 6.82 -20.59
CA ASP A 195 24.02 6.94 -21.85
C ASP A 195 25.51 6.88 -21.52
N LYS A 196 26.18 5.84 -21.98
CA LYS A 196 27.57 5.53 -21.59
C LYS A 196 28.44 6.75 -21.90
N GLY A 197 28.59 7.66 -20.95
CA GLY A 197 29.43 8.86 -21.10
C GLY A 197 29.04 10.10 -20.29
N LYS A 198 27.84 10.20 -19.71
CA LYS A 198 27.49 11.31 -18.83
C LYS A 198 26.92 10.76 -17.53
N GLU A 199 27.54 11.13 -16.38
CA GLU A 199 26.92 10.95 -15.07
C GLU A 199 25.60 11.74 -15.05
N ILE A 200 24.46 11.04 -15.10
CA ILE A 200 23.17 11.69 -14.94
C ILE A 200 22.99 11.98 -13.44
N GLU A 201 22.88 13.26 -13.11
CA GLU A 201 22.62 13.70 -11.75
C GLU A 201 21.30 13.13 -11.27
N THR A 202 21.35 12.36 -10.18
CA THR A 202 20.17 11.81 -9.50
C THR A 202 20.09 12.32 -8.08
N ILE A 203 18.88 12.64 -7.65
CA ILE A 203 18.59 13.06 -6.28
C ILE A 203 17.45 12.19 -5.71
N PRO A 204 17.36 12.04 -4.38
CA PRO A 204 16.23 11.36 -3.76
C PRO A 204 14.90 12.03 -4.12
N ALA A 205 13.88 11.22 -4.38
CA ALA A 205 12.54 11.73 -4.65
C ALA A 205 11.94 12.40 -3.42
N THR A 206 11.28 13.55 -3.65
CA THR A 206 10.50 14.21 -2.61
C THR A 206 9.06 13.67 -2.57
N PRO A 207 8.40 13.67 -1.40
CA PRO A 207 7.07 13.06 -1.23
C PRO A 207 5.97 13.68 -2.08
N ASP A 208 6.08 14.97 -2.35
CA ASP A 208 5.13 15.81 -3.07
C ASP A 208 5.15 15.61 -4.59
N VAL A 209 6.25 15.07 -5.11
CA VAL A 209 6.36 14.78 -6.55
C VAL A 209 5.72 13.44 -6.85
N LYS A 210 4.73 13.42 -7.75
CA LYS A 210 4.07 12.20 -8.17
C LYS A 210 5.03 11.29 -8.96
N ASN A 211 4.95 9.97 -8.76
CA ASN A 211 5.75 9.02 -9.52
C ASN A 211 5.48 9.13 -11.03
N PHE A 212 6.50 8.92 -11.84
CA PHE A 212 6.49 9.09 -13.29
C PHE A 212 6.05 10.49 -13.74
N SER A 213 6.46 11.51 -13.02
CA SER A 213 6.18 12.90 -13.38
C SER A 213 7.42 13.77 -13.34
N TYR A 214 7.36 14.87 -14.09
CA TYR A 214 8.38 15.91 -14.05
C TYR A 214 8.20 16.82 -12.84
N THR A 215 9.33 17.33 -12.34
CA THR A 215 9.39 18.40 -11.35
C THR A 215 10.55 19.34 -11.65
N VAL A 216 10.59 20.49 -10.98
CA VAL A 216 11.66 21.47 -11.08
C VAL A 216 12.31 21.65 -9.73
N VAL A 217 13.64 21.44 -9.66
CA VAL A 217 14.45 21.66 -8.48
C VAL A 217 15.63 22.53 -8.87
N ASP A 218 15.79 23.68 -8.19
CA ASP A 218 16.85 24.66 -8.46
C ASP A 218 16.99 25.05 -9.94
N GLY A 219 15.84 25.23 -10.62
CA GLY A 219 15.78 25.62 -12.02
C GLY A 219 16.15 24.51 -13.02
N ASN A 220 16.34 23.27 -12.57
CA ASN A 220 16.58 22.11 -13.41
C ASN A 220 15.34 21.19 -13.43
N VAL A 221 15.10 20.56 -14.57
CA VAL A 221 14.01 19.63 -14.74
C VAL A 221 14.48 18.23 -14.32
N TYR A 222 13.69 17.59 -13.45
CA TYR A 222 13.89 16.23 -13.04
C TYR A 222 12.65 15.39 -13.38
N PHE A 223 12.88 14.12 -13.65
CA PHE A 223 11.83 13.12 -13.83
C PHE A 223 11.90 12.10 -12.70
N ARG A 224 10.79 11.92 -11.98
CA ARG A 224 10.73 10.96 -10.89
C ARG A 224 10.46 9.56 -11.41
N GLU A 225 11.32 8.62 -11.01
CA GLU A 225 11.14 7.19 -11.14
C GLU A 225 11.31 6.53 -9.77
N ASN A 226 10.19 6.14 -9.18
CA ASN A 226 10.15 5.51 -7.84
C ASN A 226 10.77 6.39 -6.75
N SER A 227 11.80 5.94 -6.07
CA SER A 227 12.47 6.64 -4.97
C SER A 227 13.53 7.66 -5.41
N LEU A 228 13.75 7.82 -6.73
CA LEU A 228 14.77 8.71 -7.28
C LEU A 228 14.17 9.69 -8.30
N MET A 229 14.81 10.84 -8.42
CA MET A 229 14.58 11.81 -9.47
C MET A 229 15.86 12.01 -10.27
N ARG A 230 15.79 11.78 -11.56
CA ARG A 230 16.92 11.98 -12.48
C ARG A 230 16.79 13.31 -13.20
N ARG A 231 17.89 14.03 -13.33
CA ARG A 231 17.94 15.25 -14.14
C ARG A 231 17.70 14.93 -15.61
N VAL A 232 16.89 15.75 -16.26
CA VAL A 232 16.57 15.57 -17.69
C VAL A 232 17.16 16.74 -18.47
N ASP A 233 18.06 16.42 -19.40
CA ASP A 233 18.61 17.40 -20.31
C ASP A 233 17.60 17.67 -21.45
N LEU A 234 17.02 18.86 -21.44
CA LEU A 234 16.08 19.34 -22.44
C LEU A 234 16.65 20.55 -23.16
N ASN A 235 16.30 20.72 -24.42
CA ASN A 235 16.56 22.00 -25.08
C ASN A 235 15.69 23.10 -24.44
N GLU A 236 16.09 24.37 -24.56
CA GLU A 236 15.44 25.51 -23.89
C GLU A 236 13.93 25.53 -24.11
N LYS A 237 13.46 25.32 -25.34
CA LYS A 237 12.02 25.31 -25.66
C LYS A 237 11.26 24.18 -24.95
N ALA A 238 11.83 22.99 -24.87
CA ALA A 238 11.23 21.87 -24.16
C ALA A 238 11.28 22.06 -22.64
N LYS A 239 12.39 22.64 -22.14
CA LYS A 239 12.55 22.98 -20.72
C LYS A 239 11.50 23.99 -20.27
N ASP A 240 11.33 25.09 -21.01
CA ASP A 240 10.32 26.12 -20.73
C ASP A 240 8.90 25.55 -20.70
N ARG A 241 8.60 24.64 -21.64
CA ARG A 241 7.31 23.95 -21.67
C ARG A 241 7.09 23.08 -20.44
N VAL A 242 8.06 22.25 -20.09
CA VAL A 242 7.94 21.37 -18.90
C VAL A 242 7.82 22.20 -17.64
N MET A 243 8.61 23.26 -17.49
CA MET A 243 8.54 24.15 -16.33
C MET A 243 7.17 24.80 -16.20
N GLY A 244 6.62 25.36 -17.27
CA GLY A 244 5.28 25.94 -17.25
C GLY A 244 4.17 24.92 -16.96
N MET A 245 4.28 23.70 -17.45
CA MET A 245 3.32 22.64 -17.11
C MET A 245 3.42 22.19 -15.66
N VAL A 246 4.62 22.15 -15.07
CA VAL A 246 4.82 21.84 -13.65
C VAL A 246 4.22 22.94 -12.78
N GLU A 247 4.42 24.21 -13.14
CA GLU A 247 3.82 25.39 -12.46
C GLU A 247 2.29 25.33 -12.50
N LEU A 248 1.69 25.15 -13.68
CA LEU A 248 0.24 25.03 -13.83
C LEU A 248 -0.32 23.87 -13.01
N ARG A 249 0.35 22.72 -13.02
CA ARG A 249 -0.06 21.58 -12.19
C ARG A 249 -0.04 21.92 -10.69
N GLY A 250 0.95 22.67 -10.23
CA GLY A 250 1.04 23.14 -8.83
C GLY A 250 -0.18 23.97 -8.46
N ILE A 251 -0.48 25.01 -9.26
CA ILE A 251 -1.63 25.90 -9.04
C ILE A 251 -2.95 25.14 -9.06
N VAL A 252 -3.13 24.20 -10.00
CA VAL A 252 -4.34 23.35 -10.06
C VAL A 252 -4.49 22.48 -8.82
N ASN A 253 -3.41 21.87 -8.32
CA ASN A 253 -3.45 21.07 -7.11
C ASN A 253 -3.85 21.91 -5.89
N GLU A 254 -3.26 23.09 -5.72
CA GLU A 254 -3.62 24.02 -4.65
C GLU A 254 -5.07 24.49 -4.77
N LEU A 255 -5.56 24.78 -5.98
CA LEU A 255 -6.95 25.17 -6.19
C LEU A 255 -7.91 24.04 -5.81
N ILE A 256 -7.58 22.79 -6.15
CA ILE A 256 -8.37 21.62 -5.74
C ILE A 256 -8.37 21.48 -4.21
N GLU A 257 -7.21 21.66 -3.56
CA GLU A 257 -7.10 21.63 -2.11
C GLU A 257 -7.98 22.70 -1.46
N TYR A 258 -7.93 23.95 -1.95
CA TYR A 258 -8.76 25.04 -1.46
C TYR A 258 -10.25 24.72 -1.56
N GLN A 259 -10.68 24.09 -2.66
CA GLN A 259 -12.08 23.69 -2.86
C GLN A 259 -12.51 22.51 -1.97
N LEU A 260 -11.58 21.59 -1.66
CA LEU A 260 -11.87 20.42 -0.83
C LEU A 260 -11.83 20.72 0.68
N GLU A 261 -11.03 21.70 1.09
CA GLU A 261 -10.84 22.11 2.48
C GLU A 261 -11.74 23.27 2.92
N ASP A 262 -12.75 23.61 2.10
CA ASP A 262 -13.72 24.71 2.37
C ASP A 262 -13.06 26.06 2.66
N TYR A 263 -12.02 26.42 1.90
CA TYR A 263 -11.40 27.77 2.00
C TYR A 263 -12.42 28.86 1.58
N PRO A 264 -12.25 30.10 2.08
CA PRO A 264 -13.14 31.22 1.69
C PRO A 264 -13.19 31.43 0.18
N ASP A 265 -14.40 31.73 -0.35
CA ASP A 265 -14.62 31.95 -1.79
C ASP A 265 -13.68 32.98 -2.42
N GLU A 266 -13.28 33.99 -1.65
CA GLU A 266 -12.30 35.00 -2.10
C GLU A 266 -10.93 34.39 -2.43
N MET A 267 -10.47 33.47 -1.60
CA MET A 267 -9.19 32.77 -1.83
C MET A 267 -9.26 31.82 -3.03
N ILE A 268 -10.40 31.12 -3.19
CA ILE A 268 -10.65 30.27 -4.35
C ILE A 268 -10.65 31.12 -5.61
N THR A 269 -11.35 32.26 -5.62
CA THR A 269 -11.41 33.18 -6.76
C THR A 269 -10.04 33.75 -7.11
N GLN A 270 -9.25 34.12 -6.10
CA GLN A 270 -7.88 34.61 -6.32
C GLN A 270 -6.99 33.51 -6.94
N LYS A 271 -7.08 32.26 -6.46
CA LYS A 271 -6.31 31.15 -7.01
C LYS A 271 -6.76 30.78 -8.44
N GLN A 272 -8.05 30.95 -8.77
CA GLN A 272 -8.54 30.81 -10.15
C GLN A 272 -7.98 31.88 -11.08
N ALA A 273 -7.87 33.12 -10.61
CA ALA A 273 -7.25 34.21 -11.38
C ALA A 273 -5.75 33.92 -11.65
N GLU A 274 -5.02 33.49 -10.62
CA GLU A 274 -3.62 33.06 -10.75
C GLU A 274 -3.45 31.94 -11.79
N LEU A 275 -4.35 30.94 -11.79
CA LEU A 275 -4.34 29.87 -12.77
C LEU A 275 -4.55 30.38 -14.20
N ASN A 276 -5.48 31.32 -14.40
CA ASN A 276 -5.75 31.90 -15.71
C ASN A 276 -4.53 32.72 -16.21
N ASP A 277 -3.94 33.55 -15.35
CA ASP A 277 -2.78 34.35 -15.69
C ASP A 277 -1.58 33.45 -16.07
N ALA A 278 -1.33 32.41 -15.28
CA ALA A 278 -0.27 31.44 -15.56
C ALA A 278 -0.52 30.67 -16.87
N TYR A 279 -1.77 30.28 -17.14
CA TYR A 279 -2.14 29.61 -18.38
C TYR A 279 -1.95 30.52 -19.59
N ASP A 280 -2.40 31.78 -19.53
CA ASP A 280 -2.25 32.74 -20.62
C ASP A 280 -0.77 33.03 -20.91
N ALA A 281 0.05 33.18 -19.88
CA ALA A 281 1.50 33.33 -20.01
C ALA A 281 2.16 32.08 -20.61
N PHE A 282 1.68 30.88 -20.27
CA PHE A 282 2.16 29.63 -20.84
C PHE A 282 1.75 29.46 -22.32
N ALA A 283 0.50 29.81 -22.65
CA ALA A 283 -0.04 29.68 -24.01
C ALA A 283 0.54 30.68 -25.00
N ALA A 284 1.06 31.82 -24.50
CA ALA A 284 1.70 32.85 -25.31
C ALA A 284 3.15 32.53 -25.72
N LYS A 285 3.78 31.49 -25.15
CA LYS A 285 5.14 31.01 -25.45
C LYS A 285 5.13 29.91 -26.53
#